data_8935127e2f27d69d37c8ca95b33200db
#
_entry.id   8935127e2f27d69d37c8ca95b33200db
#
_cell.length_a   1.000
_cell.length_b   1.000
_cell.length_c   1.000
_cell.angle_alpha   90.00
_cell.angle_beta   90.00
_cell.angle_gamma   90.00
#
_symmetry.space_group_name_H-M   'P 1'
#
loop_
_entity.id
_entity.type
_entity.pdbx_description
1 polymer ?
#
loop_
_entity_poly.entity_id
_entity_poly.type
_entity_poly.pdbx_seq_one_letter_code
_entity_poly.pdbx_strand_id
1 'polypeptide(L)'
;MKNCVIVEDEFTAQEVAKHLAVKYGDLNILGTFDNAEDALKFINKNETVDIVFLDIHLPDMSGFSFLENVTSTPKVVLVTSDKNLALTAYNFDLVVDYLVKPLQKDRFIEAINQC
;
A
#
# COMPACT_ATOMS: atom_id res chain seq x y z
N MET A 1 13.51 -11.97 0.32
CA MET A 1 12.23 -11.51 -0.26
C MET A 1 11.49 -10.69 0.78
N LYS A 2 11.05 -9.50 0.40
CA LYS A 2 10.31 -8.64 1.32
C LYS A 2 8.85 -9.04 1.38
N ASN A 3 8.24 -8.85 2.55
CA ASN A 3 6.84 -9.16 2.79
C ASN A 3 5.98 -7.93 2.57
N CYS A 4 4.88 -8.07 1.84
CA CYS A 4 3.96 -6.96 1.60
C CYS A 4 2.51 -7.31 1.95
N VAL A 5 1.74 -6.25 2.15
CA VAL A 5 0.29 -6.31 2.34
C VAL A 5 -0.33 -5.33 1.33
N ILE A 6 -1.45 -5.74 0.74
CA ILE A 6 -2.19 -4.91 -0.21
C ILE A 6 -3.54 -4.54 0.42
N VAL A 7 -3.82 -3.25 0.52
CA VAL A 7 -5.07 -2.72 1.09
C VAL A 7 -5.79 -1.95 -0.01
N GLU A 8 -6.82 -2.56 -0.59
CA GLU A 8 -7.52 -2.06 -1.76
C GLU A 8 -8.91 -2.69 -1.81
N ASP A 9 -9.97 -1.89 -1.90
CA ASP A 9 -11.34 -2.40 -1.90
C ASP A 9 -11.84 -2.85 -3.28
N GLU A 10 -11.21 -2.41 -4.36
CA GLU A 10 -11.62 -2.74 -5.72
C GLU A 10 -10.91 -4.02 -6.19
N PHE A 11 -11.70 -5.03 -6.56
CA PHE A 11 -11.15 -6.34 -6.93
C PHE A 11 -10.13 -6.27 -8.07
N THR A 12 -10.46 -5.56 -9.15
CA THR A 12 -9.56 -5.45 -10.30
C THR A 12 -8.23 -4.80 -9.92
N ALA A 13 -8.28 -3.74 -9.12
CA ALA A 13 -7.08 -3.06 -8.66
C ALA A 13 -6.24 -3.95 -7.73
N GLN A 14 -6.87 -4.76 -6.88
CA GLN A 14 -6.17 -5.76 -6.07
C GLN A 14 -5.40 -6.73 -6.95
N GLU A 15 -6.06 -7.26 -7.98
CA GLU A 15 -5.44 -8.26 -8.85
C GLU A 15 -4.25 -7.68 -9.63
N VAL A 16 -4.35 -6.44 -10.07
CA VAL A 16 -3.24 -5.75 -10.74
C VAL A 16 -2.05 -5.61 -9.78
N ALA A 17 -2.30 -5.14 -8.56
CA ALA A 17 -1.25 -4.98 -7.56
C ALA A 17 -0.58 -6.31 -7.21
N LYS A 18 -1.36 -7.37 -7.03
CA LYS A 18 -0.83 -8.70 -6.76
C LYS A 18 0.07 -9.20 -7.88
N HIS A 19 -0.39 -9.05 -9.13
CA HIS A 19 0.38 -9.48 -10.29
C HIS A 19 1.72 -8.77 -10.36
N LEU A 20 1.71 -7.45 -10.21
CA LEU A 20 2.94 -6.66 -10.26
C LEU A 20 3.88 -7.00 -9.10
N ALA A 21 3.34 -7.19 -7.90
CA ALA A 21 4.14 -7.51 -6.72
C ALA A 21 4.88 -8.84 -6.89
N VAL A 22 4.19 -9.87 -7.38
CA VAL A 22 4.77 -11.19 -7.53
C VAL A 22 5.71 -11.25 -8.71
N LYS A 23 5.28 -10.73 -9.86
CA LYS A 23 6.04 -10.90 -11.11
C LYS A 23 7.25 -9.97 -11.20
N TYR A 24 7.10 -8.73 -10.80
CA TYR A 24 8.14 -7.71 -10.99
C TYR A 24 8.75 -7.20 -9.70
N GLY A 25 8.07 -7.36 -8.58
CA GLY A 25 8.53 -6.87 -7.28
C GLY A 25 9.30 -7.89 -6.47
N ASP A 26 9.19 -9.15 -6.84
CA ASP A 26 9.76 -10.27 -6.07
C ASP A 26 9.35 -10.17 -4.60
N LEU A 27 8.06 -9.91 -4.37
CA LEU A 27 7.51 -9.72 -3.04
C LEU A 27 6.71 -10.95 -2.60
N ASN A 28 6.73 -11.19 -1.31
CA ASN A 28 5.88 -12.20 -0.69
C ASN A 28 4.63 -11.52 -0.14
N ILE A 29 3.45 -11.82 -0.69
CA ILE A 29 2.20 -11.21 -0.25
C ILE A 29 1.68 -11.96 0.97
N LEU A 30 1.68 -11.29 2.13
CA LEU A 30 1.16 -11.86 3.37
C LEU A 30 -0.36 -11.78 3.45
N GLY A 31 -0.97 -10.80 2.83
CA GLY A 31 -2.40 -10.67 2.81
C GLY A 31 -2.89 -9.56 1.90
N THR A 32 -4.16 -9.65 1.50
CA THR A 32 -4.86 -8.60 0.78
C THR A 32 -6.14 -8.30 1.55
N PHE A 33 -6.43 -7.01 1.71
CA PHE A 33 -7.56 -6.55 2.51
C PHE A 33 -8.39 -5.56 1.71
N ASP A 34 -9.71 -5.66 1.82
CA ASP A 34 -10.63 -4.76 1.13
C ASP A 34 -11.14 -3.62 2.02
N ASN A 35 -10.63 -3.54 3.24
CA ASN A 35 -11.01 -2.50 4.20
C ASN A 35 -9.83 -2.20 5.12
N ALA A 36 -9.88 -1.03 5.75
CA ALA A 36 -8.79 -0.56 6.60
C ALA A 36 -8.74 -1.28 7.94
N GLU A 37 -9.88 -1.57 8.55
CA GLU A 37 -9.94 -2.15 9.88
C GLU A 37 -9.21 -3.49 9.95
N ASP A 38 -9.52 -4.40 9.04
CA ASP A 38 -8.90 -5.72 9.01
C ASP A 38 -7.40 -5.62 8.70
N ALA A 39 -7.03 -4.73 7.80
CA ALA A 39 -5.63 -4.51 7.46
C ALA A 39 -4.83 -3.98 8.65
N LEU A 40 -5.37 -3.02 9.39
CA LEU A 40 -4.72 -2.48 10.58
C LEU A 40 -4.52 -3.54 11.64
N LYS A 41 -5.52 -4.36 11.89
CA LYS A 41 -5.40 -5.46 12.87
C LYS A 41 -4.26 -6.40 12.50
N PHE A 42 -4.14 -6.74 11.23
CA PHE A 42 -3.08 -7.61 10.74
C PHE A 42 -1.71 -6.96 10.86
N ILE A 43 -1.57 -5.75 10.33
CA ILE A 43 -0.28 -5.03 10.26
C ILE A 43 0.24 -4.71 11.66
N ASN A 44 -0.64 -4.28 12.57
CA ASN A 44 -0.22 -3.92 13.93
C ASN A 44 0.20 -5.11 14.78
N LYS A 45 -0.15 -6.33 14.35
CA LYS A 45 0.26 -7.57 15.03
C LYS A 45 1.42 -8.28 14.34
N ASN A 46 1.83 -7.82 13.16
CA ASN A 46 2.84 -8.51 12.35
C ASN A 46 3.97 -7.57 11.96
N GLU A 47 5.02 -7.54 12.77
CA GLU A 47 6.19 -6.71 12.50
C GLU A 47 7.00 -7.16 11.29
N THR A 48 6.65 -8.33 10.71
CA THR A 48 7.32 -8.85 9.52
C THR A 48 6.85 -8.19 8.23
N VAL A 49 5.82 -7.33 8.28
CA VAL A 49 5.35 -6.59 7.10
C VAL A 49 6.36 -5.51 6.76
N ASP A 50 6.96 -5.59 5.58
CA ASP A 50 7.95 -4.62 5.12
C ASP A 50 7.33 -3.48 4.33
N ILE A 51 6.33 -3.80 3.50
CA ILE A 51 5.72 -2.85 2.56
C ILE A 51 4.20 -2.96 2.61
N VAL A 52 3.52 -1.82 2.62
CA VAL A 52 2.07 -1.76 2.51
C VAL A 52 1.71 -0.95 1.26
N PHE A 53 0.97 -1.56 0.35
CA PHE A 53 0.36 -0.86 -0.79
C PHE A 53 -1.03 -0.46 -0.35
N LEU A 54 -1.28 0.84 -0.24
CA LEU A 54 -2.47 1.38 0.42
C LEU A 54 -3.24 2.32 -0.48
N ASP A 55 -4.50 2.02 -0.73
CA ASP A 55 -5.41 2.97 -1.39
C ASP A 55 -5.85 4.02 -0.37
N ILE A 56 -5.92 5.27 -0.80
CA ILE A 56 -6.36 6.37 0.05
C ILE A 56 -7.87 6.31 0.29
N HIS A 57 -8.64 5.88 -0.70
CA HIS A 57 -10.11 5.87 -0.64
C HIS A 57 -10.65 4.48 -0.29
N LEU A 58 -10.58 4.12 0.99
CA LEU A 58 -11.13 2.87 1.49
C LEU A 58 -12.56 3.09 2.00
N PRO A 59 -13.40 2.02 2.05
CA PRO A 59 -14.81 2.19 2.42
C PRO A 59 -15.03 2.61 3.87
N ASP A 60 -14.16 2.22 4.78
CA ASP A 60 -14.34 2.44 6.22
C ASP A 60 -13.50 3.57 6.80
N MET A 61 -12.42 3.99 6.15
CA MET A 61 -11.64 5.16 6.55
C MET A 61 -10.71 5.58 5.41
N SER A 62 -10.21 6.82 5.47
CA SER A 62 -9.23 7.27 4.48
C SER A 62 -7.88 6.61 4.73
N GLY A 63 -7.04 6.55 3.69
CA GLY A 63 -5.68 6.07 3.83
C GLY A 63 -4.87 6.91 4.81
N PHE A 64 -5.17 8.20 4.93
CA PHE A 64 -4.48 9.07 5.88
C PHE A 64 -4.84 8.71 7.34
N SER A 65 -6.11 8.44 7.63
CA SER A 65 -6.52 7.94 8.93
C SER A 65 -5.90 6.58 9.23
N PHE A 66 -5.79 5.72 8.21
CA PHE A 66 -5.10 4.44 8.33
C PHE A 66 -3.67 4.66 8.81
N LEU A 67 -2.93 5.56 8.16
CA LEU A 67 -1.54 5.85 8.49
C LEU A 67 -1.38 6.33 9.94
N GLU A 68 -2.33 7.11 10.42
CA GLU A 68 -2.31 7.61 11.81
C GLU A 68 -2.50 6.49 12.84
N ASN A 69 -3.04 5.35 12.42
CA ASN A 69 -3.35 4.22 13.31
C ASN A 69 -2.37 3.05 13.18
N VAL A 70 -1.38 3.14 12.29
CA VAL A 70 -0.34 2.13 12.18
C VAL A 70 0.65 2.29 13.33
N THR A 71 0.88 1.20 14.08
CA THR A 71 1.76 1.23 15.25
C THR A 71 3.15 0.65 14.98
N SER A 72 3.34 0.01 13.82
CA SER A 72 4.64 -0.49 13.37
C SER A 72 5.23 0.49 12.35
N THR A 73 6.34 0.13 11.72
CA THR A 73 7.05 1.01 10.78
C THR A 73 7.27 0.40 9.40
N PRO A 74 6.21 -0.12 8.73
CA PRO A 74 6.38 -0.58 7.36
C PRO A 74 6.60 0.62 6.43
N LYS A 75 7.20 0.36 5.29
CA LYS A 75 7.24 1.36 4.21
C LYS A 75 5.87 1.35 3.53
N VAL A 76 5.31 2.51 3.27
CA VAL A 76 3.99 2.62 2.65
C VAL A 76 4.11 3.23 1.26
N VAL A 77 3.52 2.54 0.28
CA VAL A 77 3.35 3.05 -1.07
C VAL A 77 1.86 3.32 -1.25
N LEU A 78 1.50 4.58 -1.40
CA LEU A 78 0.10 4.94 -1.63
C LEU A 78 -0.28 4.70 -3.08
N VAL A 79 -1.46 4.14 -3.30
CA VAL A 79 -1.98 3.84 -4.63
C VAL A 79 -3.38 4.41 -4.73
N THR A 80 -3.60 5.37 -5.63
CA THR A 80 -4.89 6.05 -5.71
C THR A 80 -5.15 6.58 -7.12
N SER A 81 -6.43 6.79 -7.44
CA SER A 81 -6.81 7.49 -8.67
C SER A 81 -6.71 9.01 -8.54
N ASP A 82 -6.52 9.52 -7.33
CA ASP A 82 -6.45 10.96 -7.08
C ASP A 82 -5.00 11.46 -7.05
N LYS A 83 -4.59 12.16 -8.10
CA LYS A 83 -3.22 12.68 -8.24
C LYS A 83 -2.95 13.96 -7.45
N ASN A 84 -3.96 14.52 -6.78
CA ASN A 84 -3.84 15.82 -6.12
C ASN A 84 -3.49 15.74 -4.64
N LEU A 85 -3.29 14.54 -4.09
CA LEU A 85 -3.04 14.32 -2.66
C LEU A 85 -1.57 14.04 -2.33
N ALA A 86 -0.66 14.17 -3.31
CA ALA A 86 0.75 13.82 -3.11
C ALA A 86 1.42 14.63 -2.00
N LEU A 87 1.17 15.94 -1.95
CA LEU A 87 1.78 16.80 -0.93
C LEU A 87 1.33 16.42 0.48
N THR A 88 0.04 16.07 0.64
CA THR A 88 -0.48 15.59 1.91
C THR A 88 0.14 14.24 2.28
N ALA A 89 0.28 13.37 1.29
CA ALA A 89 0.84 12.03 1.48
C ALA A 89 2.24 12.08 2.09
N TYR A 90 3.09 12.93 1.56
CA TYR A 90 4.48 13.01 2.01
C TYR A 90 4.67 13.69 3.38
N ASN A 91 3.59 14.16 4.01
CA ASN A 91 3.64 14.59 5.40
C ASN A 91 3.70 13.40 6.37
N PHE A 92 3.46 12.18 5.89
CA PHE A 92 3.52 10.97 6.71
C PHE A 92 4.86 10.27 6.50
N ASP A 93 5.62 10.08 7.56
CA ASP A 93 6.98 9.52 7.50
C ASP A 93 7.03 8.12 6.90
N LEU A 94 5.97 7.33 7.06
CA LEU A 94 5.92 5.98 6.53
C LEU A 94 5.82 5.93 5.00
N VAL A 95 5.30 7.00 4.38
CA VAL A 95 5.04 7.05 2.94
C VAL A 95 6.35 7.28 2.18
N VAL A 96 6.70 6.33 1.32
CA VAL A 96 7.93 6.41 0.51
C VAL A 96 7.64 6.72 -0.94
N ASP A 97 6.43 6.45 -1.43
CA ASP A 97 6.06 6.79 -2.80
C ASP A 97 4.55 6.89 -2.95
N TYR A 98 4.12 7.49 -4.06
CA TYR A 98 2.72 7.79 -4.36
C TYR A 98 2.46 7.41 -5.82
N LEU A 99 1.65 6.39 -6.04
CA LEU A 99 1.34 5.88 -7.36
C LEU A 99 -0.08 6.23 -7.77
N VAL A 100 -0.25 6.74 -8.98
CA VAL A 100 -1.56 7.08 -9.54
C VAL A 100 -2.03 5.93 -10.42
N LYS A 101 -3.27 5.48 -10.21
CA LYS A 101 -3.90 4.43 -11.03
C LYS A 101 -4.17 4.95 -12.44
N PRO A 102 -4.07 4.09 -13.46
CA PRO A 102 -3.76 2.66 -13.39
C PRO A 102 -2.27 2.43 -13.14
N LEU A 103 -1.95 1.39 -12.38
CA LEU A 103 -0.56 1.07 -12.05
C LEU A 103 0.22 0.69 -13.30
N GLN A 104 1.37 1.31 -13.46
CA GLN A 104 2.29 1.03 -14.56
C GLN A 104 3.48 0.25 -14.01
N LYS A 105 3.93 -0.74 -14.77
CA LYS A 105 5.03 -1.62 -14.36
C LYS A 105 6.27 -0.84 -13.92
N ASP A 106 6.73 0.10 -14.74
CA ASP A 106 7.97 0.81 -14.46
C ASP A 106 7.88 1.69 -13.22
N ARG A 107 6.74 2.38 -13.04
CA ARG A 107 6.51 3.19 -11.84
C ARG A 107 6.41 2.31 -10.58
N PHE A 108 5.78 1.15 -10.71
CA PHE A 108 5.68 0.20 -9.61
C PHE A 108 7.06 -0.27 -9.15
N ILE A 109 7.91 -0.61 -10.10
CA ILE A 109 9.30 -1.04 -9.82
C ILE A 109 10.08 0.09 -9.14
N GLU A 110 9.95 1.33 -9.62
CA GLU A 110 10.59 2.47 -8.96
C GLU A 110 10.15 2.61 -7.50
N ALA A 111 8.86 2.43 -7.22
CA ALA A 111 8.34 2.53 -5.86
C ALA A 111 8.95 1.45 -4.95
N ILE A 112 9.04 0.22 -5.44
CA ILE A 112 9.64 -0.87 -4.68
C ILE A 112 11.11 -0.59 -4.39
N ASN A 113 11.80 0.05 -5.32
CA ASN A 113 13.21 0.41 -5.11
C ASN A 113 13.40 1.47 -4.02
N GLN A 114 12.35 2.20 -3.63
CA GLN A 114 12.37 3.11 -2.48
C GLN A 114 12.24 2.37 -1.14
N CYS A 115 11.79 1.15 -1.20
CA CYS A 115 11.57 0.33 -0.03
C CYS A 115 12.81 -0.52 0.26
#